data_eb36713752462480cb36db4614a01130
#
_entry.id   eb36713752462480cb36db4614a01130
#
_cell.length_a   1.000
_cell.length_b   1.000
_cell.length_c   1.000
_cell.angle_alpha   90.00
_cell.angle_beta   90.00
_cell.angle_gamma   90.00
#
_symmetry.space_group_name_H-M   'P 1'
#
loop_
_entity.id
_entity.type
_entity.pdbx_description
1 polymer ?
#
loop_
_entity_poly.entity_id
_entity_poly.type
_entity_poly.pdbx_seq_one_letter_code
_entity_poly.pdbx_strand_id
1 'polypeptide(L)'
;MTNISQTFMSHLLEFLKHRSVGTVVPSSAFLGKKMYGNIDFSKAEVVVEFGPGCGAFTKDILAKINPNCTLILFETNTVFYNKLTTSIKDKRVIILNKNAEQIGDLLAVKNMGKVDYIFSSIPLALIPKGVKRSILQNAVSNLKPNGKYIQFQYSLADYKLLKKHFSRVRLKFTMLNFPPAFVYSCSV
;
A
#
# COMPACT_ATOMS: atom_id res chain seq x y z
N MET A 1 22.53 21.95 -2.61
CA MET A 1 22.12 20.53 -2.36
C MET A 1 20.68 20.19 -2.81
N THR A 2 20.00 21.08 -3.55
CA THR A 2 18.58 20.96 -3.93
C THR A 2 18.32 20.29 -5.31
N ASN A 3 19.31 20.21 -6.18
CA ASN A 3 19.10 19.76 -7.58
C ASN A 3 19.05 18.23 -7.76
N ILE A 4 19.81 17.44 -7.02
CA ILE A 4 19.88 15.98 -7.18
C ILE A 4 18.56 15.32 -6.74
N SER A 5 17.95 15.82 -5.69
CA SER A 5 16.68 15.30 -5.15
C SER A 5 15.51 15.59 -6.09
N GLN A 6 15.47 16.75 -6.76
CA GLN A 6 14.41 17.10 -7.72
C GLN A 6 14.55 16.31 -9.01
N THR A 7 15.76 16.11 -9.50
CA THR A 7 16.02 15.31 -10.72
C THR A 7 15.69 13.84 -10.49
N PHE A 8 16.09 13.26 -9.35
CA PHE A 8 15.72 11.89 -8.98
C PHE A 8 14.20 11.72 -8.86
N MET A 9 13.51 12.71 -8.29
CA MET A 9 12.06 12.67 -8.12
C MET A 9 11.32 12.81 -9.47
N SER A 10 11.81 13.64 -10.40
CA SER A 10 11.24 13.74 -11.74
C SER A 10 11.39 12.46 -12.53
N HIS A 11 12.58 11.83 -12.52
CA HIS A 11 12.78 10.52 -13.14
C HIS A 11 11.97 9.41 -12.49
N LEU A 12 11.78 9.46 -11.17
CA LEU A 12 10.91 8.52 -10.46
C LEU A 12 9.44 8.69 -10.86
N LEU A 13 8.97 9.93 -11.02
CA LEU A 13 7.61 10.24 -11.50
C LEU A 13 7.41 9.76 -12.94
N GLU A 14 8.39 9.99 -13.79
CA GLU A 14 8.39 9.53 -15.18
C GLU A 14 8.40 7.99 -15.25
N PHE A 15 9.23 7.34 -14.47
CA PHE A 15 9.26 5.88 -14.30
C PHE A 15 7.91 5.33 -13.79
N LEU A 16 7.29 5.99 -12.81
CA LEU A 16 5.96 5.61 -12.29
C LEU A 16 4.85 5.84 -13.33
N LYS A 17 4.93 6.91 -14.13
CA LYS A 17 4.04 7.15 -15.27
C LYS A 17 4.19 6.07 -16.35
N HIS A 18 5.41 5.69 -16.68
CA HIS A 18 5.69 4.61 -17.65
C HIS A 18 5.31 3.22 -17.13
N ARG A 19 5.37 2.96 -15.83
CA ARG A 19 4.83 1.72 -15.23
C ARG A 19 3.31 1.60 -15.36
N SER A 20 2.60 2.71 -15.59
CA SER A 20 1.15 2.68 -15.84
C SER A 20 0.77 2.01 -17.17
N VAL A 21 1.73 1.75 -18.05
CA VAL A 21 1.52 1.17 -19.39
C VAL A 21 1.87 -0.32 -19.46
N GLY A 22 1.70 -1.08 -18.38
CA GLY A 22 1.45 -2.52 -18.52
C GLY A 22 2.66 -3.47 -18.48
N THR A 23 3.87 -3.04 -18.18
CA THR A 23 5.00 -3.96 -17.97
C THR A 23 5.08 -4.43 -16.52
N VAL A 24 4.67 -5.66 -16.27
CA VAL A 24 4.96 -6.39 -15.02
C VAL A 24 6.47 -6.65 -14.99
N VAL A 25 7.23 -5.77 -14.36
CA VAL A 25 8.67 -5.97 -14.19
C VAL A 25 8.89 -7.08 -13.15
N PRO A 26 9.79 -8.06 -13.37
CA PRO A 26 10.13 -9.13 -12.41
C PRO A 26 10.48 -8.64 -10.99
N SER A 27 10.92 -7.39 -10.88
CA SER A 27 11.18 -6.69 -9.62
C SER A 27 9.99 -6.65 -8.65
N SER A 28 8.74 -6.70 -9.12
CA SER A 28 7.54 -6.67 -8.27
C SER A 28 7.45 -7.90 -7.36
N ALA A 29 7.87 -9.08 -7.80
CA ALA A 29 7.83 -10.32 -7.01
C ALA A 29 8.77 -10.28 -5.80
N PHE A 30 10.01 -9.76 -5.97
CA PHE A 30 10.97 -9.60 -4.87
C PHE A 30 10.50 -8.55 -3.86
N LEU A 31 9.96 -7.43 -4.35
CA LEU A 31 9.42 -6.39 -3.50
C LEU A 31 8.19 -6.91 -2.74
N GLY A 32 7.28 -7.61 -3.42
CA GLY A 32 6.15 -8.27 -2.81
C GLY A 32 6.58 -9.24 -1.70
N LYS A 33 7.55 -10.12 -1.96
CA LYS A 33 8.09 -11.03 -0.94
C LYS A 33 8.65 -10.28 0.28
N LYS A 34 9.23 -9.09 0.11
CA LYS A 34 9.66 -8.25 1.23
C LYS A 34 8.50 -7.62 2.00
N MET A 35 7.42 -7.26 1.30
CA MET A 35 6.24 -6.65 1.93
C MET A 35 5.44 -7.65 2.75
N TYR A 36 5.15 -8.83 2.20
CA TYR A 36 4.24 -9.79 2.84
C TYR A 36 4.87 -11.13 3.24
N GLY A 37 6.17 -11.34 3.01
CA GLY A 37 6.81 -12.63 3.30
C GLY A 37 6.82 -13.06 4.78
N ASN A 38 6.61 -12.12 5.71
CA ASN A 38 6.54 -12.38 7.16
C ASN A 38 5.13 -12.07 7.72
N ILE A 39 4.10 -12.13 6.87
CA ILE A 39 2.71 -11.91 7.26
C ILE A 39 2.00 -13.27 7.31
N ASP A 40 1.35 -13.53 8.43
CA ASP A 40 0.45 -14.67 8.58
C ASP A 40 -0.97 -14.23 8.20
N PHE A 41 -1.43 -14.68 7.04
CA PHE A 41 -2.77 -14.38 6.54
C PHE A 41 -3.84 -15.40 7.00
N SER A 42 -3.45 -16.46 7.69
CA SER A 42 -4.35 -17.56 8.03
C SER A 42 -5.56 -17.13 8.87
N LYS A 43 -5.36 -16.11 9.74
CA LYS A 43 -6.38 -15.57 10.63
C LYS A 43 -6.83 -14.15 10.25
N ALA A 44 -6.38 -13.63 9.10
CA ALA A 44 -6.77 -12.29 8.68
C ALA A 44 -8.25 -12.27 8.25
N GLU A 45 -9.00 -11.31 8.75
CA GLU A 45 -10.41 -11.09 8.41
C GLU A 45 -10.56 -9.94 7.42
N VAL A 46 -9.79 -8.86 7.61
CA VAL A 46 -9.82 -7.66 6.77
C VAL A 46 -8.40 -7.25 6.40
N VAL A 47 -8.12 -7.23 5.11
CA VAL A 47 -6.88 -6.73 4.53
C VAL A 47 -7.20 -5.56 3.61
N VAL A 48 -6.37 -4.52 3.65
CA VAL A 48 -6.55 -3.31 2.83
C VAL A 48 -5.32 -3.09 1.98
N GLU A 49 -5.51 -2.66 0.74
CA GLU A 49 -4.44 -2.19 -0.14
C GLU A 49 -4.70 -0.75 -0.58
N PHE A 50 -3.76 0.14 -0.29
CA PHE A 50 -3.76 1.52 -0.74
C PHE A 50 -2.92 1.68 -2.00
N GLY A 51 -3.54 2.14 -3.08
CA GLY A 51 -2.89 2.36 -4.37
C GLY A 51 -2.46 1.07 -5.07
N PRO A 52 -3.37 0.11 -5.32
CA PRO A 52 -3.06 -1.14 -6.02
C PRO A 52 -2.54 -0.94 -7.44
N GLY A 53 -2.86 0.20 -8.07
CA GLY A 53 -2.50 0.48 -9.46
C GLY A 53 -3.02 -0.58 -10.42
N CYS A 54 -2.13 -1.27 -11.14
CA CYS A 54 -2.53 -2.37 -12.04
C CYS A 54 -2.81 -3.71 -11.33
N GLY A 55 -2.74 -3.77 -10.00
CA GLY A 55 -3.06 -4.96 -9.21
C GLY A 55 -1.91 -5.99 -9.10
N ALA A 56 -0.66 -5.57 -9.27
CA ALA A 56 0.48 -6.49 -9.21
C ALA A 56 0.61 -7.17 -7.84
N PHE A 57 0.53 -6.41 -6.74
CA PHE A 57 0.53 -6.98 -5.39
C PHE A 57 -0.81 -7.58 -4.99
N THR A 58 -1.92 -7.03 -5.50
CA THR A 58 -3.27 -7.51 -5.23
C THR A 58 -3.41 -9.00 -5.52
N LYS A 59 -2.90 -9.49 -6.66
CA LYS A 59 -2.94 -10.90 -7.04
C LYS A 59 -2.21 -11.79 -6.04
N ASP A 60 -1.03 -11.36 -5.59
CA ASP A 60 -0.23 -12.10 -4.62
C ASP A 60 -0.88 -12.12 -3.23
N ILE A 61 -1.50 -11.00 -2.83
CA ILE A 61 -2.27 -10.91 -1.57
C ILE A 61 -3.47 -11.85 -1.63
N LEU A 62 -4.26 -11.82 -2.73
CA LEU A 62 -5.41 -12.69 -2.94
C LEU A 62 -5.08 -14.18 -2.87
N ALA A 63 -3.91 -14.57 -3.39
CA ALA A 63 -3.45 -15.95 -3.33
C ALA A 63 -3.06 -16.40 -1.91
N LYS A 64 -2.88 -15.48 -0.96
CA LYS A 64 -2.38 -15.75 0.40
C LYS A 64 -3.45 -15.60 1.48
N ILE A 65 -4.44 -14.73 1.29
CA ILE A 65 -5.53 -14.52 2.26
C ILE A 65 -6.44 -15.75 2.31
N ASN A 66 -6.96 -16.04 3.49
CA ASN A 66 -7.89 -17.16 3.68
C ASN A 66 -9.25 -16.89 2.99
N PRO A 67 -10.09 -17.94 2.77
CA PRO A 67 -11.35 -17.82 2.04
C PRO A 67 -12.36 -16.84 2.66
N ASN A 68 -12.27 -16.59 3.96
CA ASN A 68 -13.21 -15.72 4.70
C ASN A 68 -12.68 -14.29 4.84
N CYS A 69 -11.47 -14.00 4.36
CA CYS A 69 -10.86 -12.68 4.45
C CYS A 69 -11.39 -11.76 3.36
N THR A 70 -11.75 -10.54 3.74
CA THR A 70 -12.10 -9.48 2.78
C THR A 70 -10.86 -8.66 2.43
N LEU A 71 -10.61 -8.45 1.14
CA LEU A 71 -9.58 -7.54 0.62
C LEU A 71 -10.23 -6.27 0.09
N ILE A 72 -9.85 -5.12 0.63
CA ILE A 72 -10.39 -3.80 0.23
C ILE A 72 -9.29 -3.02 -0.50
N LEU A 73 -9.59 -2.55 -1.71
CA LEU A 73 -8.69 -1.79 -2.56
C LEU A 73 -9.13 -0.33 -2.65
N PHE A 74 -8.24 0.60 -2.30
CA PHE A 74 -8.45 2.04 -2.48
C PHE A 74 -7.57 2.55 -3.64
N GLU A 75 -8.20 2.92 -4.75
CA GLU A 75 -7.53 3.43 -5.94
C GLU A 75 -8.19 4.72 -6.41
N THR A 76 -7.42 5.82 -6.44
CA THR A 76 -7.93 7.14 -6.85
C THR A 76 -7.91 7.34 -8.36
N ASN A 77 -7.03 6.65 -9.07
CA ASN A 77 -6.93 6.74 -10.53
C ASN A 77 -8.05 5.91 -11.18
N THR A 78 -8.98 6.58 -11.86
CA THR A 78 -10.14 5.93 -12.49
C THR A 78 -9.75 4.90 -13.57
N VAL A 79 -8.64 5.10 -14.30
CA VAL A 79 -8.16 4.14 -15.30
C VAL A 79 -7.75 2.81 -14.62
N PHE A 80 -7.00 2.89 -13.52
CA PHE A 80 -6.62 1.70 -12.75
C PHE A 80 -7.82 1.06 -12.05
N TYR A 81 -8.70 1.88 -11.47
CA TYR A 81 -9.95 1.40 -10.88
C TYR A 81 -10.77 0.56 -11.89
N ASN A 82 -10.99 1.08 -13.10
CA ASN A 82 -11.73 0.38 -14.14
C ASN A 82 -11.02 -0.92 -14.57
N LYS A 83 -9.69 -0.91 -14.68
CA LYS A 83 -8.90 -2.09 -14.99
C LYS A 83 -9.03 -3.17 -13.90
N LEU A 84 -8.94 -2.78 -12.62
CA LEU A 84 -9.11 -3.68 -11.49
C LEU A 84 -10.50 -4.30 -11.46
N THR A 85 -11.56 -3.50 -11.61
CA THR A 85 -12.95 -3.98 -11.62
C THR A 85 -13.25 -4.92 -12.77
N THR A 86 -12.56 -4.75 -13.91
CA THR A 86 -12.68 -5.65 -15.07
C THR A 86 -11.92 -6.95 -14.85
N SER A 87 -10.72 -6.90 -14.27
CA SER A 87 -9.81 -8.04 -14.18
C SER A 87 -9.98 -8.90 -12.93
N ILE A 88 -10.49 -8.33 -11.82
CA ILE A 88 -10.67 -9.06 -10.56
C ILE A 88 -12.15 -9.36 -10.36
N LYS A 89 -12.49 -10.66 -10.35
CA LYS A 89 -13.86 -11.16 -10.14
C LYS A 89 -14.00 -12.01 -8.87
N ASP A 90 -13.10 -11.83 -7.93
CA ASP A 90 -13.12 -12.53 -6.65
C ASP A 90 -14.11 -11.86 -5.68
N LYS A 91 -15.07 -12.64 -5.14
CA LYS A 91 -16.11 -12.15 -4.22
C LYS A 91 -15.57 -11.60 -2.89
N ARG A 92 -14.33 -11.93 -2.55
CA ARG A 92 -13.65 -11.41 -1.36
C ARG A 92 -13.14 -9.98 -1.54
N VAL A 93 -13.17 -9.42 -2.77
CA VAL A 93 -12.56 -8.14 -3.09
C VAL A 93 -13.61 -7.04 -3.18
N ILE A 94 -13.36 -5.95 -2.48
CA ILE A 94 -14.09 -4.68 -2.60
C ILE A 94 -13.16 -3.67 -3.23
N ILE A 95 -13.50 -3.17 -4.42
CA ILE A 95 -12.69 -2.19 -5.15
C ILE A 95 -13.39 -0.83 -5.09
N LEU A 96 -12.66 0.22 -4.73
CA LEU A 96 -13.19 1.55 -4.48
C LEU A 96 -12.39 2.60 -5.24
N ASN A 97 -13.09 3.44 -6.01
CA ASN A 97 -12.49 4.66 -6.57
C ASN A 97 -12.54 5.78 -5.51
N LYS A 98 -11.74 5.63 -4.44
CA LYS A 98 -11.74 6.49 -3.26
C LYS A 98 -10.33 6.74 -2.74
N ASN A 99 -10.17 7.84 -1.97
CA ASN A 99 -8.94 8.14 -1.26
C ASN A 99 -8.79 7.23 -0.02
N ALA A 100 -7.56 6.84 0.28
CA ALA A 100 -7.20 6.06 1.47
C ALA A 100 -7.58 6.72 2.80
N GLU A 101 -7.77 8.05 2.83
CA GLU A 101 -8.28 8.79 3.98
C GLU A 101 -9.66 8.31 4.44
N GLN A 102 -10.46 7.75 3.53
CA GLN A 102 -11.85 7.33 3.75
C GLN A 102 -11.98 5.90 4.32
N ILE A 103 -10.88 5.28 4.77
CA ILE A 103 -10.90 3.91 5.29
C ILE A 103 -11.87 3.76 6.49
N GLY A 104 -11.85 4.71 7.44
CA GLY A 104 -12.71 4.66 8.62
C GLY A 104 -14.19 4.74 8.28
N ASP A 105 -14.57 5.66 7.40
CA ASP A 105 -15.95 5.83 6.92
C ASP A 105 -16.45 4.56 6.22
N LEU A 106 -15.60 3.95 5.39
CA LEU A 106 -15.96 2.71 4.71
C LEU A 106 -16.21 1.56 5.68
N LEU A 107 -15.31 1.36 6.64
CA LEU A 107 -15.44 0.27 7.62
C LEU A 107 -16.71 0.45 8.46
N ALA A 108 -17.04 1.68 8.86
CA ALA A 108 -18.27 2.01 9.57
C ALA A 108 -19.50 1.71 8.71
N VAL A 109 -19.57 2.20 7.48
CA VAL A 109 -20.70 1.98 6.56
C VAL A 109 -20.90 0.49 6.24
N LYS A 110 -19.83 -0.28 6.17
CA LYS A 110 -19.87 -1.72 5.91
C LYS A 110 -20.06 -2.56 7.17
N ASN A 111 -20.15 -1.93 8.34
CA ASN A 111 -20.19 -2.59 9.65
C ASN A 111 -19.04 -3.61 9.82
N MET A 112 -17.85 -3.25 9.35
CA MET A 112 -16.65 -4.07 9.43
C MET A 112 -15.82 -3.68 10.65
N GLY A 113 -15.14 -4.66 11.22
CA GLY A 113 -14.19 -4.43 12.31
C GLY A 113 -12.89 -3.77 11.86
N LYS A 114 -11.95 -3.66 12.80
CA LYS A 114 -10.60 -3.15 12.51
C LYS A 114 -9.83 -4.08 11.56
N VAL A 115 -8.85 -3.50 10.88
CA VAL A 115 -8.06 -4.12 9.81
C VAL A 115 -6.87 -4.89 10.39
N ASP A 116 -6.61 -6.08 9.86
CA ASP A 116 -5.43 -6.89 10.21
C ASP A 116 -4.15 -6.33 9.55
N TYR A 117 -4.23 -6.04 8.25
CA TYR A 117 -3.06 -5.58 7.49
C TYR A 117 -3.46 -4.51 6.48
N ILE A 118 -2.66 -3.44 6.43
CA ILE A 118 -2.74 -2.42 5.39
C ILE A 118 -1.45 -2.47 4.58
N PHE A 119 -1.55 -2.78 3.29
CA PHE A 119 -0.45 -2.68 2.33
C PHE A 119 -0.58 -1.37 1.57
N SER A 120 0.50 -0.60 1.47
CA SER A 120 0.45 0.69 0.81
C SER A 120 1.55 0.82 -0.23
N SER A 121 1.12 1.13 -1.45
CA SER A 121 1.96 1.47 -2.60
C SER A 121 1.88 2.96 -2.95
N ILE A 122 1.20 3.75 -2.11
CA ILE A 122 1.06 5.20 -2.32
C ILE A 122 2.43 5.88 -2.17
N PRO A 123 2.87 6.71 -3.12
CA PRO A 123 4.15 7.42 -3.03
C PRO A 123 4.06 8.59 -2.05
N LEU A 124 4.18 8.33 -0.74
CA LEU A 124 3.99 9.33 0.32
C LEU A 124 4.83 10.59 0.11
N ALA A 125 6.04 10.45 -0.42
CA ALA A 125 6.93 11.59 -0.69
C ALA A 125 6.31 12.64 -1.65
N LEU A 126 5.35 12.23 -2.49
CA LEU A 126 4.69 13.08 -3.48
C LEU A 126 3.33 13.61 -3.02
N ILE A 127 2.83 13.15 -1.88
CA ILE A 127 1.52 13.53 -1.35
C ILE A 127 1.66 14.77 -0.45
N PRO A 128 0.72 15.74 -0.52
CA PRO A 128 0.71 16.89 0.37
C PRO A 128 0.75 16.48 1.85
N LYS A 129 1.48 17.26 2.67
CA LYS A 129 1.73 16.92 4.09
C LYS A 129 0.45 16.67 4.90
N GLY A 130 -0.60 17.44 4.66
CA GLY A 130 -1.91 17.27 5.33
C GLY A 130 -2.53 15.91 4.99
N VAL A 131 -2.65 15.61 3.71
CA VAL A 131 -3.26 14.37 3.20
C VAL A 131 -2.51 13.13 3.70
N LYS A 132 -1.18 13.11 3.59
CA LYS A 132 -0.41 11.94 4.07
C LYS A 132 -0.51 11.73 5.58
N ARG A 133 -0.61 12.82 6.38
CA ARG A 133 -0.87 12.71 7.82
C ARG A 133 -2.24 12.10 8.10
N SER A 134 -3.26 12.58 7.39
CA SER A 134 -4.63 12.05 7.49
C SER A 134 -4.69 10.56 7.14
N ILE A 135 -4.06 10.15 6.02
CA ILE A 135 -3.95 8.72 5.64
C ILE A 135 -3.32 7.89 6.76
N LEU A 136 -2.19 8.35 7.34
CA LEU A 136 -1.49 7.60 8.38
C LEU A 136 -2.27 7.57 9.69
N GLN A 137 -2.93 8.66 10.09
CA GLN A 137 -3.81 8.71 11.27
C GLN A 137 -4.97 7.74 11.11
N ASN A 138 -5.66 7.76 9.96
CA ASN A 138 -6.75 6.84 9.68
C ASN A 138 -6.27 5.38 9.62
N ALA A 139 -5.08 5.12 9.07
CA ALA A 139 -4.49 3.79 9.10
C ALA A 139 -4.26 3.29 10.53
N VAL A 140 -3.66 4.11 11.40
CA VAL A 140 -3.42 3.78 12.82
C VAL A 140 -4.71 3.52 13.56
N SER A 141 -5.71 4.41 13.41
CA SER A 141 -6.99 4.32 14.12
C SER A 141 -7.81 3.08 13.74
N ASN A 142 -7.62 2.57 12.53
CA ASN A 142 -8.38 1.44 12.00
C ASN A 142 -7.62 0.11 12.01
N LEU A 143 -6.36 0.07 12.40
CA LEU A 143 -5.62 -1.18 12.60
C LEU A 143 -6.00 -1.88 13.91
N LYS A 144 -6.05 -3.22 13.88
CA LYS A 144 -6.09 -4.05 15.10
C LYS A 144 -4.81 -3.84 15.93
N PRO A 145 -4.81 -4.09 17.25
CA PRO A 145 -3.61 -3.95 18.10
C PRO A 145 -2.39 -4.71 17.59
N ASN A 146 -2.58 -5.88 16.99
CA ASN A 146 -1.52 -6.70 16.38
C ASN A 146 -1.43 -6.49 14.85
N GLY A 147 -2.19 -5.56 14.31
CA GLY A 147 -2.21 -5.24 12.90
C GLY A 147 -0.92 -4.57 12.44
N LYS A 148 -0.70 -4.57 11.13
CA LYS A 148 0.49 -3.94 10.56
C LYS A 148 0.13 -3.07 9.36
N TYR A 149 0.79 -1.92 9.29
CA TYR A 149 0.85 -1.09 8.10
C TYR A 149 2.17 -1.35 7.39
N ILE A 150 2.11 -1.80 6.14
CA ILE A 150 3.28 -2.14 5.33
C ILE A 150 3.35 -1.18 4.15
N GLN A 151 4.39 -0.36 4.11
CA GLN A 151 4.61 0.66 3.09
C GLN A 151 5.90 0.41 2.35
N PHE A 152 5.92 0.48 1.01
CA PHE A 152 7.19 0.60 0.30
C PHE A 152 7.40 2.03 -0.22
N GLN A 153 8.65 2.46 -0.26
CA GLN A 153 9.09 3.75 -0.77
C GLN A 153 10.45 3.62 -1.46
N TYR A 154 10.75 4.56 -2.36
CA TYR A 154 12.07 4.67 -2.99
C TYR A 154 13.01 5.66 -2.27
N SER A 155 12.57 6.24 -1.16
CA SER A 155 13.37 7.15 -0.34
C SER A 155 13.03 7.01 1.14
N LEU A 156 13.89 7.55 2.02
CA LEU A 156 13.67 7.60 3.47
C LEU A 156 12.99 8.90 3.93
N ALA A 157 12.47 9.73 3.00
CA ALA A 157 11.92 11.06 3.30
C ALA A 157 10.81 11.03 4.36
N ASP A 158 9.97 10.00 4.35
CA ASP A 158 8.84 9.87 5.27
C ASP A 158 9.12 8.97 6.50
N TYR A 159 10.38 8.51 6.69
CA TYR A 159 10.72 7.64 7.83
C TYR A 159 10.40 8.27 9.19
N LYS A 160 10.77 9.54 9.39
CA LYS A 160 10.46 10.27 10.62
C LYS A 160 8.95 10.44 10.83
N LEU A 161 8.20 10.65 9.75
CA LEU A 161 6.75 10.76 9.80
C LEU A 161 6.11 9.44 10.23
N LEU A 162 6.54 8.31 9.67
CA LEU A 162 6.06 6.98 10.07
C LEU A 162 6.37 6.71 11.55
N LYS A 163 7.58 7.02 12.02
CA LYS A 163 7.95 6.89 13.45
C LYS A 163 7.13 7.76 14.39
N LYS A 164 6.52 8.85 13.90
CA LYS A 164 5.64 9.70 14.70
C LYS A 164 4.24 9.10 14.88
N HIS A 165 3.78 8.29 13.92
CA HIS A 165 2.42 7.75 13.92
C HIS A 165 2.36 6.32 14.48
N PHE A 166 3.42 5.53 14.31
CA PHE A 166 3.47 4.12 14.71
C PHE A 166 4.43 3.91 15.88
N SER A 167 4.05 3.05 16.83
CA SER A 167 4.87 2.71 18.00
C SER A 167 6.17 2.01 17.61
N ARG A 168 6.13 1.20 16.54
CA ARG A 168 7.28 0.46 16.02
C ARG A 168 7.35 0.53 14.52
N VAL A 169 8.53 0.89 13.98
CA VAL A 169 8.81 0.92 12.55
C VAL A 169 10.05 0.09 12.26
N ARG A 170 9.88 -1.02 11.57
CA ARG A 170 10.97 -1.86 11.06
C ARG A 170 11.22 -1.53 9.60
N LEU A 171 12.47 -1.29 9.25
CA LEU A 171 12.90 -0.97 7.90
C LEU A 171 13.62 -2.17 7.29
N LYS A 172 13.25 -2.51 6.05
CA LYS A 172 13.96 -3.47 5.20
C LYS A 172 14.34 -2.78 3.90
N PHE A 173 15.48 -3.14 3.35
CA PHE A 173 15.96 -2.64 2.07
C PHE A 173 16.01 -3.77 1.04
N THR A 174 15.75 -3.47 -0.23
CA THR A 174 15.90 -4.40 -1.34
C THR A 174 16.58 -3.75 -2.53
N MET A 175 17.71 -4.31 -2.93
CA MET A 175 18.42 -3.96 -4.16
C MET A 175 17.86 -4.68 -5.39
N LEU A 176 17.13 -5.79 -5.17
CA LEU A 176 16.50 -6.61 -6.23
C LEU A 176 15.22 -5.98 -6.79
N ASN A 177 15.09 -4.67 -6.63
CA ASN A 177 14.08 -3.85 -7.27
C ASN A 177 14.76 -2.66 -7.95
N PHE A 178 14.32 -2.30 -9.13
CA PHE A 178 14.88 -1.16 -9.85
C PHE A 178 13.79 -0.09 -10.03
N PRO A 179 13.97 1.10 -9.44
CA PRO A 179 15.03 1.48 -8.48
C PRO A 179 14.95 0.70 -7.17
N PRO A 180 16.06 0.63 -6.38
CA PRO A 180 16.06 0.00 -5.06
C PRO A 180 14.99 0.58 -4.14
N ALA A 181 14.39 -0.25 -3.30
CA ALA A 181 13.24 0.15 -2.48
C ALA A 181 13.43 -0.14 -1.00
N PHE A 182 12.80 0.68 -0.18
CA PHE A 182 12.67 0.52 1.27
C PHE A 182 11.27 -0.01 1.59
N VAL A 183 11.18 -1.00 2.44
CA VAL A 183 9.91 -1.53 2.97
C VAL A 183 9.84 -1.26 4.46
N TYR A 184 8.82 -0.52 4.86
CA TYR A 184 8.50 -0.22 6.24
C TYR A 184 7.42 -1.17 6.73
N SER A 185 7.66 -1.85 7.84
CA SER A 185 6.65 -2.63 8.56
C SER A 185 6.40 -1.94 9.89
N CYS A 186 5.20 -1.34 10.01
CA CYS A 186 4.81 -0.49 11.12
C CYS A 186 3.74 -1.18 11.96
N SER A 187 3.81 -1.06 13.30
CA SER A 187 2.80 -1.55 14.25
C SER A 187 2.31 -0.40 15.12
N VAL A 188 1.05 -0.48 15.58
CA VAL A 188 0.42 0.47 16.49
C VAL A 188 0.73 0.14 17.94
#